data_a813372d8235e2b1beb53ff87d3dbe51
#
_entry.id   a813372d8235e2b1beb53ff87d3dbe51
#
_cell.length_a   1.000
_cell.length_b   1.000
_cell.length_c   1.000
_cell.angle_alpha   90.00
_cell.angle_beta   90.00
_cell.angle_gamma   90.00
#
_symmetry.space_group_name_H-M   'P 1'
#
loop_
_entity.id
_entity.type
_entity.pdbx_description
1 polymer ?
#
loop_
_entity_poly.entity_id
_entity_poly.type
_entity_poly.pdbx_seq_one_letter_code
_entity_poly.pdbx_strand_id
1 'polypeptide(L)'
;MGRQEQPLDVGGGPLALFALELRELRRQAGSPPYRRLAASTNYSASTLAEAAAGRRLPSDAVLAAFVTACGGDPVGWERRRVETHRLITEPPAAAEGGSASAEPLSDPVPGPRDPHGPRRLGRRAAILPRVLGAVAVAVLALVFQACVPGDSAAPGALAATADRGPLRGPDRWLRPGTDVPAQYRDLIVEAGTGCPEPEVTPALIAAMLKAESGFDPNLSDPAKDEYGIARWTPRVLRNYLPADRQSTVPNPPFTAEDSILAVGRMLCAIAPELRGIQGDPELNLAAAYETATWVVRNHDTARLATIQPYLDQVGENLRRYRPLGGG
;
A
#
# COMPACT_ATOMS: atom_id res chain seq x y z
N MET A 1 8.48 34.29 -28.52
CA MET A 1 7.27 33.46 -28.40
C MET A 1 7.69 32.08 -27.97
N GLY A 2 7.14 31.55 -26.85
CA GLY A 2 7.40 30.17 -26.39
C GLY A 2 6.71 29.18 -27.32
N ARG A 3 7.41 28.07 -27.62
CA ARG A 3 6.83 26.96 -28.38
C ARG A 3 5.59 26.46 -27.63
N GLN A 4 4.44 26.39 -28.29
CA GLN A 4 3.21 25.83 -27.71
C GLN A 4 3.45 24.36 -27.35
N GLU A 5 2.94 23.93 -26.20
CA GLU A 5 2.97 22.53 -25.79
C GLU A 5 2.10 21.73 -26.77
N GLN A 6 2.61 20.57 -27.18
CA GLN A 6 1.81 19.66 -28.02
C GLN A 6 0.61 19.15 -27.21
N PRO A 7 -0.56 19.01 -27.84
CA PRO A 7 -1.71 18.38 -27.18
C PRO A 7 -1.33 16.98 -26.68
N LEU A 8 -1.78 16.65 -25.48
CA LEU A 8 -1.68 15.30 -24.93
C LEU A 8 -3.07 14.68 -24.99
N ASP A 9 -3.14 13.46 -25.45
CA ASP A 9 -4.39 12.69 -25.44
C ASP A 9 -4.65 12.16 -24.03
N VAL A 10 -5.83 12.44 -23.49
CA VAL A 10 -6.29 11.91 -22.20
C VAL A 10 -6.37 10.38 -22.23
N GLY A 11 -6.63 9.78 -23.40
CA GLY A 11 -6.59 8.33 -23.65
C GLY A 11 -5.19 7.74 -23.80
N GLY A 12 -4.13 8.55 -23.79
CA GLY A 12 -2.75 8.14 -24.04
C GLY A 12 -2.06 7.37 -22.91
N GLY A 13 -2.83 6.86 -21.95
CA GLY A 13 -2.32 6.01 -20.86
C GLY A 13 -1.70 6.77 -19.69
N PRO A 14 -1.11 6.01 -18.71
CA PRO A 14 -0.65 6.58 -17.44
C PRO A 14 0.38 7.71 -17.59
N LEU A 15 1.25 7.59 -18.59
CA LEU A 15 2.30 8.57 -18.84
C LEU A 15 1.76 9.92 -19.35
N ALA A 16 0.75 9.86 -20.23
CA ALA A 16 0.09 11.06 -20.74
C ALA A 16 -0.69 11.76 -19.63
N LEU A 17 -1.36 11.00 -18.77
CA LEU A 17 -2.08 11.53 -17.61
C LEU A 17 -1.13 12.23 -16.64
N PHE A 18 0.00 11.60 -16.30
CA PHE A 18 1.02 12.20 -15.44
C PHE A 18 1.55 13.53 -16.00
N ALA A 19 1.79 13.59 -17.32
CA ALA A 19 2.23 14.82 -17.98
C ALA A 19 1.15 15.91 -18.00
N LEU A 20 -0.13 15.53 -18.15
CA LEU A 20 -1.26 16.47 -18.04
C LEU A 20 -1.35 17.08 -16.64
N GLU A 21 -1.16 16.28 -15.60
CA GLU A 21 -1.14 16.74 -14.21
C GLU A 21 0.03 17.73 -13.96
N LEU A 22 1.24 17.45 -14.48
CA LEU A 22 2.35 18.39 -14.39
C LEU A 22 2.07 19.71 -15.10
N ARG A 23 1.40 19.67 -16.25
CA ARG A 23 0.96 20.89 -16.95
C ARG A 23 -0.08 21.65 -16.16
N GLU A 24 -1.00 20.93 -15.51
CA GLU A 24 -2.01 21.54 -14.65
C GLU A 24 -1.37 22.22 -13.44
N LEU A 25 -0.42 21.57 -12.76
CA LEU A 25 0.35 22.20 -11.68
C LEU A 25 1.02 23.48 -12.14
N ARG A 26 1.66 23.47 -13.32
CA ARG A 26 2.27 24.68 -13.90
C ARG A 26 1.22 25.75 -14.21
N ARG A 27 0.02 25.36 -14.67
CA ARG A 27 -1.09 26.27 -14.92
C ARG A 27 -1.57 26.94 -13.64
N GLN A 28 -1.69 26.18 -12.55
CA GLN A 28 -2.06 26.68 -11.22
C GLN A 28 -1.01 27.66 -10.66
N ALA A 29 0.26 27.46 -10.99
CA ALA A 29 1.36 28.37 -10.67
C ALA A 29 1.38 29.64 -11.56
N GLY A 30 0.34 29.91 -12.36
CA GLY A 30 0.26 31.05 -13.25
C GLY A 30 0.93 30.84 -14.61
N SER A 31 1.06 29.59 -15.05
CA SER A 31 1.65 29.21 -16.35
C SER A 31 3.04 29.81 -16.65
N PRO A 32 3.99 29.78 -15.70
CA PRO A 32 5.32 30.35 -15.94
C PRO A 32 5.97 29.67 -17.15
N PRO A 33 6.67 30.43 -18.01
CA PRO A 33 7.39 29.84 -19.12
C PRO A 33 8.53 28.96 -18.60
N TYR A 34 8.86 27.86 -19.29
CA TYR A 34 9.88 26.91 -18.85
C TYR A 34 11.26 27.56 -18.60
N ARG A 35 11.58 28.64 -19.29
CA ARG A 35 12.80 29.44 -19.01
C ARG A 35 12.79 30.08 -17.62
N ARG A 36 11.62 30.49 -17.14
CA ARG A 36 11.47 31.03 -15.79
C ARG A 36 11.61 29.92 -14.72
N LEU A 37 11.03 28.76 -14.96
CA LEU A 37 11.22 27.60 -14.08
C LEU A 37 12.70 27.18 -14.06
N ALA A 38 13.37 27.17 -15.21
CA ALA A 38 14.80 26.86 -15.32
C ALA A 38 15.69 27.84 -14.51
N ALA A 39 15.31 29.09 -14.41
CA ALA A 39 16.07 30.10 -13.65
C ALA A 39 16.05 29.86 -12.13
N SER A 40 15.06 29.11 -11.63
CA SER A 40 14.91 28.73 -10.20
C SER A 40 15.32 27.29 -9.91
N THR A 41 15.85 26.57 -10.91
CA THR A 41 16.25 25.17 -10.78
C THR A 41 17.62 24.94 -11.41
N ASN A 42 18.25 23.80 -11.15
CA ASN A 42 19.50 23.39 -11.78
C ASN A 42 19.29 22.68 -13.12
N TYR A 43 18.12 22.86 -13.77
CA TYR A 43 17.77 22.17 -15.01
C TYR A 43 17.48 23.14 -16.14
N SER A 44 17.73 22.69 -17.36
CA SER A 44 17.43 23.47 -18.56
C SER A 44 15.93 23.58 -18.82
N ALA A 45 15.51 24.63 -19.50
CA ALA A 45 14.11 24.78 -19.93
C ALA A 45 13.64 23.63 -20.80
N SER A 46 14.52 23.02 -21.60
CA SER A 46 14.20 21.85 -22.42
C SER A 46 14.00 20.60 -21.56
N THR A 47 14.79 20.39 -20.51
CA THR A 47 14.63 19.28 -19.57
C THR A 47 13.28 19.35 -18.84
N LEU A 48 12.90 20.54 -18.36
CA LEU A 48 11.63 20.76 -17.69
C LEU A 48 10.43 20.62 -18.66
N ALA A 49 10.56 21.11 -19.90
CA ALA A 49 9.52 20.91 -20.91
C ALA A 49 9.36 19.44 -21.31
N GLU A 50 10.46 18.67 -21.35
CA GLU A 50 10.43 17.24 -21.62
C GLU A 50 9.73 16.45 -20.51
N ALA A 51 9.92 16.86 -19.25
CA ALA A 51 9.20 16.26 -18.11
C ALA A 51 7.67 16.33 -18.26
N ALA A 52 7.15 17.42 -18.84
CA ALA A 52 5.73 17.63 -19.09
C ALA A 52 5.28 17.23 -20.51
N ALA A 53 6.14 16.57 -21.28
CA ALA A 53 5.86 16.20 -22.67
C ALA A 53 5.09 14.87 -22.81
N GLY A 54 5.03 14.05 -21.76
CA GLY A 54 4.32 12.76 -21.77
C GLY A 54 4.98 11.67 -22.60
N ARG A 55 6.26 11.81 -22.96
CA ARG A 55 6.99 10.81 -23.74
C ARG A 55 7.73 9.80 -22.87
N ARG A 56 8.12 10.21 -21.69
CA ARG A 56 8.78 9.37 -20.67
C ARG A 56 8.57 10.00 -19.30
N LEU A 57 8.66 9.19 -18.26
CA LEU A 57 8.68 9.70 -16.88
C LEU A 57 9.96 10.51 -16.64
N PRO A 58 9.85 11.71 -16.01
CA PRO A 58 11.02 12.42 -15.54
C PRO A 58 11.75 11.61 -14.46
N SER A 59 13.04 11.88 -14.27
CA SER A 59 13.73 11.41 -13.06
C SER A 59 13.16 12.12 -11.84
N ASP A 60 13.31 11.49 -10.66
CA ASP A 60 12.89 12.03 -9.37
C ASP A 60 13.41 13.45 -9.12
N ALA A 61 14.69 13.68 -9.41
CA ALA A 61 15.33 14.98 -9.22
C ALA A 61 14.78 16.07 -10.19
N VAL A 62 14.48 15.72 -11.44
CA VAL A 62 13.85 16.65 -12.40
C VAL A 62 12.42 16.95 -11.98
N LEU A 63 11.68 15.93 -11.55
CA LEU A 63 10.32 16.09 -11.06
C LEU A 63 10.26 16.98 -9.82
N ALA A 64 11.10 16.70 -8.82
CA ALA A 64 11.16 17.50 -7.59
C ALA A 64 11.46 18.97 -7.89
N ALA A 65 12.41 19.24 -8.79
CA ALA A 65 12.76 20.61 -9.20
C ALA A 65 11.59 21.31 -9.91
N PHE A 66 10.90 20.61 -10.83
CA PHE A 66 9.73 21.15 -11.53
C PHE A 66 8.61 21.50 -10.56
N VAL A 67 8.27 20.54 -9.68
CA VAL A 67 7.18 20.66 -8.72
C VAL A 67 7.45 21.80 -7.73
N THR A 68 8.66 21.84 -7.16
CA THR A 68 9.05 22.90 -6.23
C THR A 68 8.99 24.29 -6.90
N ALA A 69 9.46 24.40 -8.14
CA ALA A 69 9.40 25.66 -8.90
C ALA A 69 7.96 26.09 -9.23
N CYS A 70 7.01 25.17 -9.22
CA CYS A 70 5.58 25.44 -9.37
C CYS A 70 4.83 25.57 -8.03
N GLY A 71 5.53 25.50 -6.88
CA GLY A 71 4.92 25.60 -5.55
C GLY A 71 4.13 24.36 -5.11
N GLY A 72 4.34 23.20 -5.76
CA GLY A 72 3.74 21.94 -5.39
C GLY A 72 4.54 21.17 -4.33
N ASP A 73 3.98 20.05 -3.87
CA ASP A 73 4.63 19.13 -2.94
C ASP A 73 5.44 18.06 -3.69
N PRO A 74 6.78 18.10 -3.64
CA PRO A 74 7.63 17.13 -4.34
C PRO A 74 7.41 15.68 -3.87
N VAL A 75 7.04 15.50 -2.59
CA VAL A 75 6.83 14.17 -2.00
C VAL A 75 5.59 13.51 -2.58
N GLY A 76 4.48 14.25 -2.64
CA GLY A 76 3.25 13.77 -3.28
C GLY A 76 3.44 13.45 -4.76
N TRP A 77 4.27 14.24 -5.45
CA TRP A 77 4.56 14.01 -6.86
C TRP A 77 5.50 12.85 -7.12
N GLU A 78 6.44 12.56 -6.21
CA GLU A 78 7.28 11.36 -6.33
C GLU A 78 6.44 10.09 -6.19
N ARG A 79 5.47 10.05 -5.27
CA ARG A 79 4.52 8.94 -5.19
C ARG A 79 3.76 8.72 -6.50
N ARG A 80 3.24 9.81 -7.11
CA ARG A 80 2.57 9.76 -8.42
C ARG A 80 3.50 9.21 -9.51
N ARG A 81 4.79 9.59 -9.49
CA ARG A 81 5.77 9.11 -10.44
C ARG A 81 6.02 7.61 -10.29
N VAL A 82 6.19 7.13 -9.05
CA VAL A 82 6.40 5.70 -8.75
C VAL A 82 5.18 4.89 -9.20
N GLU A 83 3.98 5.35 -8.88
CA GLU A 83 2.75 4.69 -9.30
C GLU A 83 2.58 4.70 -10.83
N THR A 84 2.87 5.83 -11.48
CA THR A 84 2.85 5.90 -12.95
C THR A 84 3.86 4.93 -13.56
N HIS A 85 5.05 4.79 -12.96
CA HIS A 85 6.06 3.83 -13.41
C HIS A 85 5.55 2.39 -13.29
N ARG A 86 4.91 2.04 -12.17
CA ARG A 86 4.29 0.73 -11.95
C ARG A 86 3.24 0.43 -13.03
N LEU A 87 2.33 1.36 -13.29
CA LEU A 87 1.28 1.20 -14.31
C LEU A 87 1.80 1.08 -15.75
N ILE A 88 3.01 1.57 -16.03
CA ILE A 88 3.66 1.43 -17.34
C ILE A 88 4.36 0.08 -17.46
N THR A 89 4.95 -0.41 -16.35
CA THR A 89 5.75 -1.64 -16.34
C THR A 89 4.92 -2.90 -16.12
N GLU A 90 3.79 -2.78 -15.42
CA GLU A 90 2.82 -3.85 -15.18
C GLU A 90 1.52 -3.54 -15.95
N PRO A 91 1.38 -3.98 -17.20
CA PRO A 91 0.09 -3.86 -17.88
C PRO A 91 -0.97 -4.64 -17.07
N PRO A 92 -2.22 -4.13 -17.00
CA PRO A 92 -3.28 -4.83 -16.27
C PRO A 92 -3.37 -6.25 -16.77
N ALA A 93 -3.31 -7.23 -15.85
CA ALA A 93 -3.54 -8.61 -16.16
C ALA A 93 -4.83 -8.70 -16.96
N ALA A 94 -4.72 -9.11 -18.22
CA ALA A 94 -5.86 -9.28 -19.10
C ALA A 94 -6.84 -10.18 -18.35
N ALA A 95 -8.05 -9.68 -18.16
CA ALA A 95 -9.16 -10.48 -17.66
C ALA A 95 -9.26 -11.70 -18.60
N GLU A 96 -8.88 -12.85 -18.09
CA GLU A 96 -9.18 -14.13 -18.75
C GLU A 96 -10.69 -14.34 -18.67
N GLY A 97 -11.38 -13.69 -19.60
CA GLY A 97 -12.78 -13.92 -19.93
C GLY A 97 -12.82 -15.00 -21.01
N GLY A 98 -13.33 -16.15 -20.64
CA GLY A 98 -13.48 -17.29 -21.51
C GLY A 98 -14.09 -16.97 -22.86
N SER A 99 -13.54 -17.57 -23.90
CA SER A 99 -14.26 -17.80 -25.13
C SER A 99 -13.98 -19.20 -25.62
N ALA A 100 -15.06 -19.92 -25.69
CA ALA A 100 -15.18 -21.25 -26.27
C ALA A 100 -14.85 -21.24 -27.77
N SER A 101 -14.23 -22.33 -28.20
CA SER A 101 -14.35 -23.05 -29.48
C SER A 101 -14.62 -22.26 -30.77
N ALA A 102 -13.65 -22.37 -31.65
CA ALA A 102 -13.90 -22.80 -33.05
C ALA A 102 -12.58 -23.22 -33.70
N GLU A 103 -12.45 -24.52 -33.91
CA GLU A 103 -11.58 -25.03 -34.96
C GLU A 103 -12.08 -24.60 -36.34
N PRO A 104 -11.15 -24.43 -37.30
CA PRO A 104 -11.26 -25.32 -38.47
C PRO A 104 -9.92 -25.92 -38.92
N LEU A 105 -10.05 -27.16 -39.27
CA LEU A 105 -9.13 -27.97 -40.08
C LEU A 105 -8.54 -27.23 -41.27
N SER A 106 -7.26 -27.44 -41.55
CA SER A 106 -6.74 -27.79 -42.87
C SER A 106 -5.29 -28.24 -42.82
N ASP A 107 -5.05 -29.33 -43.45
CA ASP A 107 -3.88 -30.18 -43.55
C ASP A 107 -2.71 -29.64 -44.42
N PRO A 108 -1.67 -30.43 -44.64
CA PRO A 108 -0.28 -30.03 -44.53
C PRO A 108 0.47 -29.97 -45.88
N VAL A 109 1.64 -29.34 -45.90
CA VAL A 109 2.62 -29.53 -47.00
C VAL A 109 4.04 -29.56 -46.42
N PRO A 110 4.93 -30.44 -46.97
CA PRO A 110 6.11 -30.99 -46.30
C PRO A 110 7.48 -30.35 -46.66
N GLY A 111 8.43 -30.57 -45.78
CA GLY A 111 9.85 -30.55 -45.67
C GLY A 111 10.77 -29.97 -46.76
N PRO A 112 12.10 -29.84 -46.51
CA PRO A 112 13.01 -31.00 -46.31
C PRO A 112 14.12 -30.79 -45.21
N ARG A 113 14.41 -31.90 -44.59
CA ARG A 113 15.64 -32.65 -44.23
C ARG A 113 16.95 -31.91 -43.98
N ASP A 114 17.38 -32.03 -42.75
CA ASP A 114 18.61 -32.51 -42.08
C ASP A 114 20.00 -32.38 -42.80
N PRO A 115 21.18 -32.55 -42.15
CA PRO A 115 21.46 -33.28 -40.94
C PRO A 115 22.60 -32.68 -40.05
N HIS A 116 22.75 -33.11 -38.84
CA HIS A 116 23.89 -33.62 -38.09
C HIS A 116 23.76 -33.46 -36.59
N GLY A 117 23.45 -34.56 -35.92
CA GLY A 117 23.81 -34.80 -34.54
C GLY A 117 25.29 -35.23 -34.47
N PRO A 118 25.86 -35.68 -33.37
CA PRO A 118 25.27 -36.64 -32.45
C PRO A 118 25.67 -36.52 -30.92
N ARG A 119 24.89 -37.24 -30.09
CA ARG A 119 25.34 -38.12 -28.96
C ARG A 119 26.04 -37.44 -27.78
N ARG A 120 25.82 -37.75 -26.54
CA ARG A 120 25.52 -38.98 -25.79
C ARG A 120 25.09 -38.65 -24.39
N LEU A 121 24.20 -39.45 -23.84
CA LEU A 121 24.27 -40.31 -22.66
C LEU A 121 24.62 -39.60 -21.32
N GLY A 122 23.96 -39.85 -20.31
CA GLY A 122 23.24 -40.97 -19.77
C GLY A 122 22.89 -40.84 -18.33
N ARG A 123 21.95 -41.66 -18.01
CA ARG A 123 21.74 -42.42 -16.77
C ARG A 123 21.16 -41.71 -15.55
N ARG A 124 19.85 -42.06 -15.29
CA ARG A 124 19.43 -43.12 -14.33
C ARG A 124 19.81 -42.78 -12.89
N ALA A 125 19.01 -42.86 -11.88
CA ALA A 125 17.82 -43.58 -11.50
C ALA A 125 17.34 -43.01 -10.20
N ALA A 126 16.08 -42.83 -9.98
CA ALA A 126 15.23 -43.58 -9.07
C ALA A 126 15.88 -44.02 -7.72
N ILE A 127 15.21 -43.71 -6.63
CA ILE A 127 14.69 -44.66 -5.66
C ILE A 127 14.20 -43.87 -4.43
N LEU A 128 12.90 -43.97 -4.16
CA LEU A 128 12.34 -43.93 -2.81
C LEU A 128 12.74 -45.22 -2.07
N PRO A 129 12.78 -45.27 -0.76
CA PRO A 129 11.54 -45.58 -0.04
C PRO A 129 11.34 -44.93 1.34
N ARG A 130 10.08 -44.91 1.70
CA ARG A 130 9.42 -44.99 2.98
C ARG A 130 10.27 -45.52 4.13
N VAL A 131 10.15 -44.91 5.32
CA VAL A 131 10.01 -45.65 6.60
C VAL A 131 9.07 -44.88 7.52
N LEU A 132 8.04 -45.57 7.92
CA LEU A 132 7.16 -45.30 9.04
C LEU A 132 7.94 -45.40 10.37
N GLY A 133 7.57 -44.59 11.31
CA GLY A 133 7.98 -44.74 12.70
C GLY A 133 7.00 -44.05 13.64
N ALA A 134 5.91 -44.72 13.93
CA ALA A 134 5.04 -44.41 15.05
C ALA A 134 5.65 -45.00 16.34
N VAL A 135 5.78 -44.19 17.38
CA VAL A 135 5.85 -44.67 18.77
C VAL A 135 5.04 -43.73 19.64
N ALA A 136 3.97 -44.29 20.16
CA ALA A 136 3.18 -43.82 21.26
C ALA A 136 3.80 -44.26 22.59
N VAL A 137 3.80 -43.41 23.62
CA VAL A 137 3.79 -43.73 25.05
C VAL A 137 3.17 -42.52 25.74
N ALA A 138 1.99 -42.48 26.16
CA ALA A 138 1.23 -43.05 27.27
C ALA A 138 1.75 -42.68 28.68
N VAL A 139 0.90 -41.92 29.39
CA VAL A 139 0.53 -41.97 30.80
C VAL A 139 1.57 -41.56 31.86
N LEU A 140 1.26 -40.49 32.58
CA LEU A 140 1.14 -40.54 34.04
C LEU A 140 0.16 -39.48 34.56
N ALA A 141 -1.00 -39.93 34.95
CA ALA A 141 -1.92 -39.26 35.84
C ALA A 141 -1.46 -39.43 37.27
N LEU A 142 -1.39 -38.38 38.06
CA LEU A 142 -1.38 -38.47 39.51
C LEU A 142 -2.35 -37.46 40.11
N VAL A 143 -3.37 -38.06 40.62
CA VAL A 143 -4.43 -37.57 41.47
C VAL A 143 -3.89 -36.93 42.75
N PHE A 144 -4.33 -35.73 43.06
CA PHE A 144 -4.48 -35.30 44.45
C PHE A 144 -5.89 -34.74 44.62
N GLN A 145 -6.74 -35.59 45.20
CA GLN A 145 -7.97 -35.21 45.85
C GLN A 145 -7.68 -34.94 47.32
N ALA A 146 -8.12 -33.81 47.83
CA ALA A 146 -8.56 -33.75 49.22
C ALA A 146 -9.44 -32.52 49.48
N CYS A 147 -10.64 -32.80 49.83
CA CYS A 147 -11.55 -32.22 50.83
C CYS A 147 -12.26 -30.92 50.50
N VAL A 148 -13.54 -31.14 50.22
CA VAL A 148 -14.67 -30.21 50.45
C VAL A 148 -15.10 -30.34 51.94
N PRO A 149 -15.62 -29.30 52.59
CA PRO A 149 -17.07 -29.23 52.72
C PRO A 149 -17.64 -27.85 52.33
N GLY A 150 -18.65 -27.84 51.67
CA GLY A 150 -19.98 -27.49 51.53
C GLY A 150 -20.50 -26.32 52.34
N ASP A 151 -21.09 -25.36 51.58
CA ASP A 151 -22.48 -25.02 51.85
C ASP A 151 -23.13 -24.25 50.72
N SER A 152 -24.37 -24.53 50.55
CA SER A 152 -25.33 -24.08 49.58
C SER A 152 -25.56 -22.56 49.59
N ALA A 153 -25.69 -21.98 48.39
CA ALA A 153 -26.81 -21.13 48.00
C ALA A 153 -26.54 -20.49 46.65
N ALA A 154 -27.23 -20.92 45.61
CA ALA A 154 -27.50 -20.00 44.48
C ALA A 154 -28.56 -19.00 44.94
N PRO A 155 -28.43 -17.74 44.61
CA PRO A 155 -29.35 -17.21 43.64
C PRO A 155 -28.73 -16.13 42.69
N GLY A 156 -29.25 -16.07 41.49
CA GLY A 156 -29.32 -14.84 40.73
C GLY A 156 -28.03 -14.47 39.98
N ALA A 157 -27.91 -14.97 38.72
CA ALA A 157 -27.07 -14.34 37.71
C ALA A 157 -27.60 -12.91 37.46
N LEU A 158 -27.19 -11.97 38.28
CA LEU A 158 -27.12 -10.57 37.88
C LEU A 158 -25.93 -10.47 36.95
N ALA A 159 -26.21 -10.28 35.65
CA ALA A 159 -25.22 -9.83 34.71
C ALA A 159 -24.52 -8.60 35.34
N ALA A 160 -23.28 -8.79 35.78
CA ALA A 160 -22.42 -7.71 36.17
C ALA A 160 -22.19 -6.92 34.88
N THR A 161 -22.98 -5.87 34.68
CA THR A 161 -22.59 -4.73 33.91
C THR A 161 -21.35 -4.21 34.62
N ALA A 162 -20.19 -4.72 34.20
CA ALA A 162 -18.92 -4.15 34.59
C ALA A 162 -18.99 -2.68 34.16
N ASP A 163 -19.16 -1.81 35.13
CA ASP A 163 -18.93 -0.38 34.98
C ASP A 163 -17.48 -0.23 34.51
N ARG A 164 -17.30 -0.23 33.17
CA ARG A 164 -16.02 0.03 32.56
C ARG A 164 -15.81 1.51 32.75
N GLY A 165 -15.07 1.86 33.79
CA GLY A 165 -14.58 3.22 33.97
C GLY A 165 -13.96 3.75 32.64
N PRO A 166 -13.76 5.06 32.52
CA PRO A 166 -13.28 5.66 31.27
C PRO A 166 -12.04 4.91 30.77
N LEU A 167 -12.10 4.46 29.52
CA LEU A 167 -11.00 3.76 28.86
C LEU A 167 -9.73 4.62 28.96
N ARG A 168 -8.62 4.03 29.41
CA ARG A 168 -7.33 4.71 29.60
C ARG A 168 -6.30 4.14 28.62
N GLY A 169 -5.32 4.96 28.27
CA GLY A 169 -4.24 4.54 27.36
C GLY A 169 -4.76 4.19 25.97
N PRO A 170 -4.14 3.19 25.32
CA PRO A 170 -4.49 2.77 23.95
C PRO A 170 -5.95 2.35 23.76
N ASP A 171 -6.60 1.84 24.82
CA ASP A 171 -7.98 1.35 24.77
C ASP A 171 -9.01 2.46 24.55
N ARG A 172 -8.64 3.71 24.77
CA ARG A 172 -9.46 4.87 24.40
C ARG A 172 -9.61 5.00 22.89
N TRP A 173 -8.60 4.58 22.15
CA TRP A 173 -8.48 4.79 20.71
C TRP A 173 -8.65 3.51 19.89
N LEU A 174 -8.35 2.35 20.50
CA LEU A 174 -8.44 1.04 19.88
C LEU A 174 -9.25 0.12 20.78
N ARG A 175 -10.23 -0.57 20.20
CA ARG A 175 -11.05 -1.52 20.94
C ARG A 175 -10.16 -2.57 21.64
N PRO A 176 -10.32 -2.79 22.94
CA PRO A 176 -9.62 -3.84 23.66
C PRO A 176 -10.07 -5.24 23.19
N GLY A 177 -9.21 -6.25 23.36
CA GLY A 177 -9.51 -7.65 23.04
C GLY A 177 -9.58 -7.94 21.54
N THR A 178 -9.09 -7.03 20.69
CA THR A 178 -8.92 -7.28 19.25
C THR A 178 -7.56 -7.89 18.96
N ASP A 179 -7.37 -8.34 17.72
CA ASP A 179 -6.13 -8.96 17.23
C ASP A 179 -5.01 -7.95 16.87
N VAL A 180 -5.15 -6.68 17.25
CA VAL A 180 -4.07 -5.71 17.17
C VAL A 180 -2.98 -6.09 18.15
N PRO A 181 -1.74 -6.42 17.71
CA PRO A 181 -0.68 -6.88 18.59
C PRO A 181 -0.34 -5.84 19.66
N ALA A 182 -0.20 -6.30 20.92
CA ALA A 182 0.01 -5.43 22.07
C ALA A 182 1.24 -4.50 21.90
N GLN A 183 2.33 -5.03 21.30
CA GLN A 183 3.56 -4.27 21.06
C GLN A 183 3.40 -3.11 20.07
N TYR A 184 2.35 -3.09 19.25
CA TYR A 184 2.15 -2.02 18.26
C TYR A 184 1.05 -1.03 18.67
N ARG A 185 0.28 -1.32 19.73
CA ARG A 185 -0.87 -0.48 20.11
C ARG A 185 -0.47 0.96 20.42
N ASP A 186 0.60 1.16 21.17
CA ASP A 186 1.07 2.51 21.54
C ASP A 186 1.60 3.26 20.31
N LEU A 187 2.37 2.61 19.45
CA LEU A 187 2.86 3.19 18.19
C LEU A 187 1.72 3.59 17.25
N ILE A 188 0.69 2.74 17.14
CA ILE A 188 -0.48 3.01 16.31
C ILE A 188 -1.28 4.20 16.87
N VAL A 189 -1.41 4.29 18.20
CA VAL A 189 -2.04 5.44 18.84
C VAL A 189 -1.23 6.70 18.61
N GLU A 190 0.08 6.67 18.79
CA GLU A 190 0.96 7.79 18.50
C GLU A 190 0.82 8.25 17.05
N ALA A 191 0.88 7.32 16.08
CA ALA A 191 0.76 7.61 14.66
C ALA A 191 -0.58 8.26 14.29
N GLY A 192 -1.70 7.79 14.89
CA GLY A 192 -3.04 8.30 14.58
C GLY A 192 -3.43 9.56 15.35
N THR A 193 -2.80 9.83 16.51
CA THR A 193 -3.08 11.04 17.33
C THR A 193 -2.09 12.16 17.10
N GLY A 194 -0.97 11.90 16.44
CA GLY A 194 0.05 12.88 16.09
C GLY A 194 -0.34 13.83 14.94
N CYS A 195 -1.58 13.69 14.41
CA CYS A 195 -2.09 14.47 13.28
C CYS A 195 -3.35 15.25 13.70
N PRO A 196 -3.50 16.51 13.27
CA PRO A 196 -4.71 17.30 13.55
C PRO A 196 -5.92 16.93 12.68
N GLU A 197 -5.73 16.12 11.64
CA GLU A 197 -6.81 15.71 10.72
C GLU A 197 -7.67 14.63 11.37
N PRO A 198 -8.98 14.87 11.58
CA PRO A 198 -9.83 13.98 12.37
C PRO A 198 -10.04 12.59 11.77
N GLU A 199 -9.89 12.46 10.45
CA GLU A 199 -9.98 11.20 9.73
C GLU A 199 -8.74 10.32 9.85
N VAL A 200 -7.61 10.86 10.35
CA VAL A 200 -6.39 10.08 10.63
C VAL A 200 -6.51 9.51 12.03
N THR A 201 -7.10 8.32 12.13
CA THR A 201 -7.39 7.71 13.42
C THR A 201 -6.50 6.49 13.69
N PRO A 202 -6.22 6.17 14.96
CA PRO A 202 -5.53 4.93 15.32
C PRO A 202 -6.24 3.68 14.79
N ALA A 203 -7.58 3.69 14.76
CA ALA A 203 -8.36 2.57 14.25
C ALA A 203 -8.16 2.37 12.73
N LEU A 204 -8.08 3.47 11.96
CA LEU A 204 -7.77 3.43 10.53
C LEU A 204 -6.37 2.84 10.30
N ILE A 205 -5.35 3.35 11.00
CA ILE A 205 -3.98 2.86 10.86
C ILE A 205 -3.91 1.37 11.19
N ALA A 206 -4.52 0.92 12.29
CA ALA A 206 -4.58 -0.50 12.62
C ALA A 206 -5.28 -1.34 11.54
N ALA A 207 -6.38 -0.81 10.97
CA ALA A 207 -7.14 -1.48 9.92
C ALA A 207 -6.33 -1.64 8.63
N MET A 208 -5.58 -0.63 8.25
CA MET A 208 -4.67 -0.66 7.11
C MET A 208 -3.52 -1.63 7.32
N LEU A 209 -2.80 -1.56 8.45
CA LEU A 209 -1.70 -2.49 8.76
C LEU A 209 -2.16 -3.96 8.77
N LYS A 210 -3.39 -4.22 9.20
CA LYS A 210 -3.99 -5.55 9.12
C LYS A 210 -4.22 -5.98 7.68
N ALA A 211 -4.72 -5.09 6.83
CA ALA A 211 -4.95 -5.37 5.42
C ALA A 211 -3.64 -5.56 4.64
N GLU A 212 -2.63 -4.75 4.93
CA GLU A 212 -1.33 -4.76 4.26
C GLU A 212 -0.54 -6.05 4.50
N SER A 213 -0.39 -6.46 5.76
CA SER A 213 0.52 -7.54 6.14
C SER A 213 -0.01 -8.50 7.19
N GLY A 214 -1.20 -8.23 7.75
CA GLY A 214 -1.65 -8.93 8.95
C GLY A 214 -0.82 -8.60 10.19
N PHE A 215 -0.17 -7.43 10.21
CA PHE A 215 0.80 -6.96 11.22
C PHE A 215 2.17 -7.68 11.17
N ASP A 216 2.56 -8.25 10.05
CA ASP A 216 3.87 -8.89 9.90
C ASP A 216 4.96 -7.82 9.61
N PRO A 217 5.90 -7.57 10.55
CA PRO A 217 6.99 -6.64 10.34
C PRO A 217 8.08 -7.17 9.40
N ASN A 218 8.08 -8.49 9.13
CA ASN A 218 9.09 -9.16 8.32
C ASN A 218 8.61 -9.43 6.89
N LEU A 219 7.42 -8.94 6.51
CA LEU A 219 6.93 -9.08 5.15
C LEU A 219 8.00 -8.58 4.16
N SER A 220 8.25 -9.36 3.14
CA SER A 220 9.23 -9.04 2.11
C SER A 220 8.71 -9.52 0.75
N ASP A 221 8.45 -8.58 -0.14
CA ASP A 221 8.11 -8.81 -1.54
C ASP A 221 9.10 -8.05 -2.44
N PRO A 222 10.30 -8.64 -2.69
CA PRO A 222 11.32 -7.98 -3.50
C PRO A 222 10.90 -7.72 -4.95
N ALA A 223 9.93 -8.50 -5.47
CA ALA A 223 9.44 -8.31 -6.84
C ALA A 223 8.68 -6.98 -6.99
N LYS A 224 8.05 -6.52 -5.91
CA LYS A 224 7.33 -5.25 -5.83
C LYS A 224 8.11 -4.15 -5.13
N ASP A 225 9.31 -4.45 -4.60
CA ASP A 225 10.09 -3.56 -3.75
C ASP A 225 9.32 -3.12 -2.47
N GLU A 226 8.47 -4.03 -1.92
CA GLU A 226 7.59 -3.78 -0.79
C GLU A 226 8.03 -4.56 0.46
N TYR A 227 8.14 -3.87 1.61
CA TYR A 227 8.72 -4.46 2.81
C TYR A 227 8.03 -3.98 4.09
N GLY A 228 8.02 -4.86 5.09
CA GLY A 228 7.60 -4.57 6.45
C GLY A 228 6.09 -4.49 6.64
N ILE A 229 5.71 -4.10 7.84
CA ILE A 229 4.33 -4.13 8.35
C ILE A 229 3.32 -3.32 7.53
N ALA A 230 3.78 -2.31 6.80
CA ALA A 230 2.96 -1.41 5.98
C ALA A 230 3.36 -1.44 4.49
N ARG A 231 4.05 -2.49 4.05
CA ARG A 231 4.46 -2.73 2.66
C ARG A 231 5.14 -1.52 1.98
N TRP A 232 6.01 -0.86 2.72
CA TRP A 232 6.71 0.30 2.20
C TRP A 232 7.70 -0.05 1.10
N THR A 233 7.70 0.75 0.04
CA THR A 233 8.89 0.83 -0.81
C THR A 233 9.94 1.74 -0.14
N PRO A 234 11.26 1.43 -0.24
CA PRO A 234 12.30 2.20 0.43
C PRO A 234 12.28 3.70 0.13
N ARG A 235 12.01 4.05 -1.12
CA ARG A 235 11.97 5.44 -1.59
C ARG A 235 10.80 6.23 -1.02
N VAL A 236 9.64 5.59 -0.90
CA VAL A 236 8.44 6.23 -0.33
C VAL A 236 8.59 6.38 1.17
N LEU A 237 9.05 5.32 1.87
CA LEU A 237 9.29 5.37 3.31
C LEU A 237 10.22 6.53 3.70
N ARG A 238 11.32 6.73 2.96
CA ARG A 238 12.27 7.83 3.19
C ARG A 238 11.57 9.17 3.44
N ASN A 239 10.55 9.48 2.64
CA ASN A 239 9.87 10.77 2.68
C ASN A 239 9.04 10.99 3.95
N TYR A 240 8.75 9.92 4.67
CA TYR A 240 7.95 9.95 5.91
C TYR A 240 8.76 9.57 7.15
N LEU A 241 10.07 9.35 7.01
CA LEU A 241 10.99 9.26 8.15
C LEU A 241 11.17 10.66 8.80
N PRO A 242 11.74 10.75 10.01
CA PRO A 242 12.18 12.01 10.58
C PRO A 242 13.12 12.77 9.64
N ALA A 243 13.08 14.10 9.68
CA ALA A 243 13.77 14.97 8.70
C ALA A 243 15.28 14.70 8.59
N ASP A 244 15.93 14.37 9.70
CA ASP A 244 17.35 14.02 9.77
C ASP A 244 17.71 12.72 9.04
N ARG A 245 16.72 11.84 8.80
CA ARG A 245 16.90 10.56 8.09
C ARG A 245 16.39 10.55 6.65
N GLN A 246 15.85 11.65 6.15
CA GLN A 246 15.30 11.74 4.79
C GLN A 246 16.38 11.89 3.69
N SER A 247 17.62 12.17 4.06
CA SER A 247 18.72 12.35 3.10
C SER A 247 19.13 11.07 2.39
N THR A 248 18.88 9.90 3.00
CA THR A 248 19.31 8.59 2.49
C THR A 248 18.11 7.66 2.37
N VAL A 249 18.04 6.91 1.25
CA VAL A 249 17.04 5.86 1.08
C VAL A 249 17.33 4.72 2.05
N PRO A 250 16.40 4.35 2.94
CA PRO A 250 16.62 3.26 3.88
C PRO A 250 16.66 1.92 3.16
N ASN A 251 17.43 0.97 3.71
CA ASN A 251 17.47 -0.40 3.22
C ASN A 251 16.57 -1.29 4.08
N PRO A 252 15.79 -2.22 3.49
CA PRO A 252 15.05 -3.20 4.25
C PRO A 252 15.99 -4.20 4.97
N PRO A 253 15.57 -4.81 6.09
CA PRO A 253 14.25 -4.71 6.70
C PRO A 253 14.04 -3.37 7.44
N PHE A 254 12.80 -2.88 7.43
CA PHE A 254 12.43 -1.68 8.18
C PHE A 254 11.95 -2.03 9.57
N THR A 255 12.16 -1.13 10.54
CA THR A 255 11.57 -1.30 11.86
C THR A 255 10.06 -1.11 11.82
N ALA A 256 9.33 -1.83 12.69
CA ALA A 256 7.89 -1.62 12.83
C ALA A 256 7.56 -0.19 13.27
N GLU A 257 8.39 0.40 14.14
CA GLU A 257 8.26 1.77 14.61
C GLU A 257 8.32 2.78 13.46
N ASP A 258 9.39 2.74 12.65
CA ASP A 258 9.51 3.62 11.49
C ASP A 258 8.35 3.46 10.52
N SER A 259 7.97 2.21 10.25
CA SER A 259 6.90 1.88 9.30
C SER A 259 5.54 2.39 9.78
N ILE A 260 5.19 2.19 11.05
CA ILE A 260 3.89 2.60 11.61
C ILE A 260 3.80 4.12 11.72
N LEU A 261 4.83 4.78 12.25
CA LEU A 261 4.85 6.23 12.38
C LEU A 261 4.85 6.92 11.02
N ALA A 262 5.49 6.32 10.00
CA ALA A 262 5.46 6.83 8.64
C ALA A 262 4.05 6.76 8.02
N VAL A 263 3.24 5.73 8.33
CA VAL A 263 1.82 5.68 7.89
C VAL A 263 1.06 6.90 8.41
N GLY A 264 1.16 7.19 9.71
CA GLY A 264 0.49 8.36 10.29
C GLY A 264 0.92 9.67 9.62
N ARG A 265 2.23 9.87 9.39
CA ARG A 265 2.76 11.07 8.71
C ARG A 265 2.28 11.17 7.26
N MET A 266 2.22 10.04 6.53
CA MET A 266 1.72 10.01 5.17
C MET A 266 0.24 10.37 5.13
N LEU A 267 -0.60 9.72 5.94
CA LEU A 267 -2.02 10.01 5.99
C LEU A 267 -2.28 11.48 6.35
N CYS A 268 -1.54 12.01 7.32
CA CYS A 268 -1.61 13.43 7.70
C CYS A 268 -1.26 14.37 6.55
N ALA A 269 -0.25 14.03 5.76
CA ALA A 269 0.17 14.84 4.62
C ALA A 269 -0.86 14.84 3.47
N ILE A 270 -1.60 13.75 3.29
CA ILE A 270 -2.56 13.62 2.17
C ILE A 270 -4.00 13.98 2.54
N ALA A 271 -4.36 13.94 3.82
CA ALA A 271 -5.73 14.22 4.27
C ALA A 271 -6.28 15.57 3.78
N PRO A 272 -5.52 16.69 3.82
CA PRO A 272 -6.00 17.96 3.30
C PRO A 272 -6.39 17.95 1.83
N GLU A 273 -5.76 17.09 1.01
CA GLU A 273 -6.07 16.97 -0.41
C GLU A 273 -7.43 16.29 -0.68
N LEU A 274 -7.96 15.56 0.31
CA LEU A 274 -9.19 14.77 0.20
C LEU A 274 -10.39 15.42 0.89
N ARG A 275 -10.24 16.63 1.46
CA ARG A 275 -11.33 17.35 2.11
C ARG A 275 -12.47 17.61 1.13
N GLY A 276 -13.69 17.31 1.56
CA GLY A 276 -14.91 17.53 0.75
C GLY A 276 -15.12 16.47 -0.34
N ILE A 277 -14.31 15.44 -0.44
CA ILE A 277 -14.54 14.32 -1.34
C ILE A 277 -15.66 13.43 -0.76
N GLN A 278 -16.61 13.05 -1.62
CA GLN A 278 -17.73 12.18 -1.24
C GLN A 278 -17.23 10.80 -0.76
N GLY A 279 -17.99 10.19 0.14
CA GLY A 279 -17.71 8.86 0.68
C GLY A 279 -17.24 8.91 2.13
N ASP A 280 -16.77 7.78 2.63
CA ASP A 280 -16.18 7.67 3.96
C ASP A 280 -14.76 8.28 3.94
N PRO A 281 -14.47 9.32 4.76
CA PRO A 281 -13.17 10.00 4.73
C PRO A 281 -11.99 9.08 5.07
N GLU A 282 -12.17 8.12 5.99
CA GLU A 282 -11.13 7.17 6.36
C GLU A 282 -10.86 6.17 5.22
N LEU A 283 -11.91 5.70 4.53
CA LEU A 283 -11.74 4.85 3.35
C LEU A 283 -11.15 5.62 2.16
N ASN A 284 -11.47 6.89 2.00
CA ASN A 284 -10.82 7.76 1.01
C ASN A 284 -9.32 7.89 1.27
N LEU A 285 -8.90 8.00 2.54
CA LEU A 285 -7.47 7.98 2.93
C LEU A 285 -6.82 6.64 2.60
N ALA A 286 -7.47 5.53 2.95
CA ALA A 286 -6.95 4.20 2.62
C ALA A 286 -6.83 3.99 1.10
N ALA A 287 -7.82 4.45 0.32
CA ALA A 287 -7.76 4.42 -1.14
C ALA A 287 -6.60 5.25 -1.70
N ALA A 288 -6.37 6.45 -1.14
CA ALA A 288 -5.28 7.33 -1.56
C ALA A 288 -3.91 6.79 -1.17
N TYR A 289 -3.82 6.08 -0.04
CA TYR A 289 -2.60 5.37 0.37
C TYR A 289 -2.22 4.27 -0.63
N GLU A 290 -3.18 3.42 -0.97
CA GLU A 290 -2.98 2.28 -1.88
C GLU A 290 -2.80 2.72 -3.34
N THR A 291 -3.38 3.86 -3.72
CA THR A 291 -3.28 4.37 -5.10
C THR A 291 -2.59 5.74 -5.15
N ALA A 292 -3.37 6.79 -5.09
CA ALA A 292 -2.93 8.19 -5.00
C ALA A 292 -4.13 9.11 -4.69
N THR A 293 -3.89 10.29 -4.13
CA THR A 293 -4.93 11.27 -3.83
C THR A 293 -5.75 11.67 -5.06
N TRP A 294 -5.11 11.80 -6.23
CA TRP A 294 -5.79 12.17 -7.46
C TRP A 294 -6.78 11.10 -7.98
N VAL A 295 -6.52 9.81 -7.72
CA VAL A 295 -7.43 8.70 -8.08
C VAL A 295 -8.76 8.88 -7.34
N VAL A 296 -8.68 9.19 -6.05
CA VAL A 296 -9.86 9.43 -5.20
C VAL A 296 -10.56 10.74 -5.60
N ARG A 297 -9.80 11.82 -5.77
CA ARG A 297 -10.34 13.14 -6.13
C ARG A 297 -11.04 13.17 -7.48
N ASN A 298 -10.54 12.42 -8.45
CA ASN A 298 -11.12 12.36 -9.80
C ASN A 298 -12.12 11.22 -9.95
N HIS A 299 -12.44 10.48 -8.87
CA HIS A 299 -13.34 9.33 -8.90
C HIS A 299 -12.98 8.33 -10.01
N ASP A 300 -11.68 7.99 -10.14
CA ASP A 300 -11.22 7.01 -11.14
C ASP A 300 -11.77 5.62 -10.78
N THR A 301 -13.00 5.35 -11.25
CA THR A 301 -13.73 4.12 -10.90
C THR A 301 -13.01 2.86 -11.33
N ALA A 302 -12.25 2.89 -12.43
CA ALA A 302 -11.51 1.74 -12.92
C ALA A 302 -10.39 1.37 -11.95
N ARG A 303 -9.62 2.35 -11.46
CA ARG A 303 -8.56 2.11 -10.47
C ARG A 303 -9.10 1.79 -9.09
N LEU A 304 -10.14 2.49 -8.65
CA LEU A 304 -10.79 2.19 -7.38
C LEU A 304 -11.36 0.76 -7.35
N ALA A 305 -11.89 0.27 -8.47
CA ALA A 305 -12.36 -1.11 -8.57
C ALA A 305 -11.23 -2.14 -8.39
N THR A 306 -10.00 -1.85 -8.80
CA THR A 306 -8.88 -2.78 -8.62
C THR A 306 -8.47 -2.97 -7.16
N ILE A 307 -8.70 -1.97 -6.33
CA ILE A 307 -8.38 -2.01 -4.89
C ILE A 307 -9.62 -2.24 -4.01
N GLN A 308 -10.78 -2.49 -4.61
CA GLN A 308 -12.01 -2.71 -3.83
C GLN A 308 -11.88 -3.82 -2.77
N PRO A 309 -11.23 -4.98 -3.05
CA PRO A 309 -11.01 -6.00 -2.02
C PRO A 309 -10.19 -5.50 -0.82
N TYR A 310 -9.21 -4.65 -1.06
CA TYR A 310 -8.43 -4.00 0.00
C TYR A 310 -9.32 -3.05 0.83
N LEU A 311 -10.10 -2.19 0.18
CA LEU A 311 -11.00 -1.27 0.86
C LEU A 311 -12.07 -1.97 1.68
N ASP A 312 -12.61 -3.08 1.18
CA ASP A 312 -13.58 -3.91 1.91
C ASP A 312 -12.94 -4.47 3.19
N GLN A 313 -11.71 -4.96 3.09
CA GLN A 313 -10.95 -5.47 4.23
C GLN A 313 -10.60 -4.38 5.24
N VAL A 314 -10.15 -3.20 4.77
CA VAL A 314 -9.91 -2.05 5.65
C VAL A 314 -11.20 -1.63 6.35
N GLY A 315 -12.32 -1.54 5.64
CA GLY A 315 -13.61 -1.17 6.21
C GLY A 315 -14.10 -2.15 7.26
N GLU A 316 -13.90 -3.46 7.07
CA GLU A 316 -14.23 -4.49 8.06
C GLU A 316 -13.34 -4.36 9.30
N ASN A 317 -12.03 -4.25 9.12
CA ASN A 317 -11.08 -4.07 10.20
C ASN A 317 -11.34 -2.78 10.99
N LEU A 318 -11.67 -1.70 10.30
CA LEU A 318 -12.00 -0.41 10.91
C LEU A 318 -13.19 -0.52 11.86
N ARG A 319 -14.29 -1.18 11.44
CA ARG A 319 -15.45 -1.46 12.32
C ARG A 319 -15.06 -2.33 13.52
N ARG A 320 -14.10 -3.25 13.33
CA ARG A 320 -13.62 -4.13 14.39
C ARG A 320 -12.78 -3.38 15.42
N TYR A 321 -11.95 -2.41 15.00
CA TYR A 321 -10.95 -1.77 15.85
C TYR A 321 -11.41 -0.46 16.48
N ARG A 322 -12.44 0.19 15.95
CA ARG A 322 -13.03 1.39 16.56
C ARG A 322 -13.54 1.09 17.98
N PRO A 323 -13.30 1.99 18.96
CA PRO A 323 -13.87 1.88 20.30
C PRO A 323 -15.40 1.81 20.27
N LEU A 324 -15.99 1.04 21.18
CA LEU A 324 -17.44 1.05 21.38
C LEU A 324 -17.81 2.34 22.13
N GLY A 325 -18.51 3.27 21.50
CA GLY A 325 -19.00 4.49 22.12
C GLY A 325 -18.34 5.79 21.68
N GLY A 326 -17.60 5.78 20.58
CA GLY A 326 -17.14 7.00 19.93
C GLY A 326 -18.07 7.36 18.76
N GLY A 327 -19.11 8.13 19.02
CA GLY A 327 -19.98 8.80 18.10
C GLY A 327 -20.13 10.24 18.54
#